data_34121643e40bfee9bd4de48276a531f4
#
_entry.id   34121643e40bfee9bd4de48276a531f4
#
_cell.length_a   1.000
_cell.length_b   1.000
_cell.length_c   1.000
_cell.angle_alpha   90.00
_cell.angle_beta   90.00
_cell.angle_gamma   90.00
#
_symmetry.space_group_name_H-M   'P 1'
#
loop_
_entity.id
_entity.type
_entity.pdbx_description
1 polymer ?
#
loop_
_entity_poly.entity_id
_entity_poly.type
_entity_poly.pdbx_seq_one_letter_code
_entity_poly.pdbx_strand_id
1 'polypeptide(L)'
;MKVGLIGHRSAGKTTVFNMLTGLQAQVGGYGGKEEVHLGVIKVPDARVDKLSQVFKPKKTTYAEIRFTDFPASQNDDDLKGNSNLVTQMREVDAMALVLRDFEPDADPLRQLNDLLTEMILADLAVVENRRARLKKEKARPQEEALLERCATTLENEESLRNLEFSADDENLLSGFGFLSRKPVLVLFNQPDDKAGQPLSAAYQDELKRRGL
;
A
#
# COMPACT_ATOMS: atom_id res chain seq x y z
N MET A 1 13.58 2.38 0.21
CA MET A 1 12.11 2.45 0.09
C MET A 1 11.53 1.11 0.49
N LYS A 2 10.47 1.09 1.29
CA LYS A 2 9.71 -0.11 1.70
C LYS A 2 8.38 -0.13 0.96
N VAL A 3 8.04 -1.25 0.32
CA VAL A 3 6.79 -1.43 -0.43
C VAL A 3 6.05 -2.64 0.13
N GLY A 4 4.79 -2.46 0.52
CA GLY A 4 3.92 -3.53 0.97
C GLY A 4 3.08 -4.08 -0.18
N LEU A 5 3.09 -5.40 -0.38
CA LEU A 5 2.19 -6.09 -1.31
C LEU A 5 0.92 -6.47 -0.56
N ILE A 6 -0.22 -5.99 -1.02
CA ILE A 6 -1.53 -6.25 -0.43
C ILE A 6 -2.49 -6.73 -1.53
N GLY A 7 -3.50 -7.48 -1.16
CA GLY A 7 -4.53 -7.96 -2.06
C GLY A 7 -5.28 -9.13 -1.44
N HIS A 8 -6.41 -9.47 -2.02
CA HIS A 8 -7.23 -10.58 -1.55
C HIS A 8 -6.51 -11.94 -1.62
N ARG A 9 -7.08 -12.92 -0.96
CA ARG A 9 -6.58 -14.30 -1.03
C ARG A 9 -6.53 -14.76 -2.48
N SER A 10 -5.47 -15.48 -2.83
CA SER A 10 -5.23 -16.00 -4.19
C SER A 10 -5.12 -14.94 -5.29
N ALA A 11 -4.91 -13.66 -4.96
CA ALA A 11 -4.67 -12.61 -5.96
C ALA A 11 -3.28 -12.72 -6.64
N GLY A 12 -2.40 -13.60 -6.14
CA GLY A 12 -1.06 -13.82 -6.69
C GLY A 12 0.02 -12.94 -6.05
N LYS A 13 -0.21 -12.35 -4.87
CA LYS A 13 0.78 -11.52 -4.15
C LYS A 13 2.14 -12.18 -4.01
N THR A 14 2.17 -13.40 -3.44
CA THR A 14 3.41 -14.15 -3.23
C THR A 14 4.07 -14.53 -4.54
N THR A 15 3.31 -14.77 -5.61
CA THR A 15 3.86 -14.98 -6.95
C THR A 15 4.57 -13.72 -7.45
N VAL A 16 3.92 -12.56 -7.35
CA VAL A 16 4.51 -11.25 -7.69
C VAL A 16 5.75 -10.99 -6.82
N PHE A 17 5.67 -11.26 -5.52
CA PHE A 17 6.81 -11.12 -4.60
C PHE A 17 8.00 -11.98 -5.04
N ASN A 18 7.77 -13.26 -5.35
CA ASN A 18 8.82 -14.17 -5.81
C ASN A 18 9.43 -13.73 -7.15
N MET A 19 8.61 -13.27 -8.09
CA MET A 19 9.08 -12.72 -9.36
C MET A 19 9.97 -11.48 -9.19
N LEU A 20 9.57 -10.57 -8.30
CA LEU A 20 10.32 -9.33 -8.06
C LEU A 20 11.63 -9.58 -7.31
N THR A 21 11.61 -10.48 -6.33
CA THR A 21 12.75 -10.66 -5.40
C THR A 21 13.69 -11.79 -5.81
N GLY A 22 13.25 -12.71 -6.68
CA GLY A 22 13.97 -13.95 -6.99
C GLY A 22 13.96 -14.98 -5.85
N LEU A 23 13.14 -14.75 -4.81
CA LEU A 23 12.98 -15.66 -3.69
C LEU A 23 11.96 -16.75 -4.02
N GLN A 24 11.92 -17.81 -3.18
CA GLN A 24 10.98 -18.93 -3.30
C GLN A 24 10.11 -19.01 -2.04
N ALA A 25 9.40 -17.92 -1.72
CA ALA A 25 8.39 -17.95 -0.67
C ALA A 25 7.26 -18.93 -1.05
N GLN A 26 6.76 -19.70 -0.08
CA GLN A 26 5.71 -20.67 -0.34
C GLN A 26 4.42 -19.98 -0.80
N VAL A 27 3.90 -20.42 -1.95
CA VAL A 27 2.63 -19.94 -2.51
C VAL A 27 1.53 -20.91 -2.05
N GLY A 28 0.47 -20.39 -1.44
CA GLY A 28 -0.77 -21.15 -1.24
C GLY A 28 -0.73 -22.22 -0.15
N GLY A 29 -0.21 -21.92 1.03
CA GLY A 29 -0.29 -22.85 2.18
C GLY A 29 -1.73 -23.04 2.66
N TYR A 30 -2.31 -24.25 2.45
CA TYR A 30 -3.52 -24.68 3.13
C TYR A 30 -3.16 -25.03 4.59
N GLY A 31 -3.63 -24.19 5.55
CA GLY A 31 -3.60 -24.52 6.98
C GLY A 31 -2.37 -24.10 7.79
N GLY A 32 -1.42 -23.33 7.21
CA GLY A 32 -0.31 -22.72 7.96
C GLY A 32 -0.63 -21.29 8.41
N LYS A 33 0.06 -20.80 9.45
CA LYS A 33 0.11 -19.37 9.75
C LYS A 33 0.68 -18.68 8.52
N GLU A 34 -0.08 -17.74 7.93
CA GLU A 34 0.41 -16.92 6.84
C GLU A 34 1.53 -16.02 7.40
N GLU A 35 2.76 -16.26 6.95
CA GLU A 35 3.94 -15.52 7.39
C GLU A 35 4.16 -14.31 6.50
N VAL A 36 4.68 -13.23 7.09
CA VAL A 36 5.13 -12.05 6.36
C VAL A 36 6.47 -12.36 5.72
N HIS A 37 6.56 -12.28 4.39
CA HIS A 37 7.81 -12.48 3.68
C HIS A 37 8.48 -11.14 3.39
N LEU A 38 9.81 -11.09 3.56
CA LEU A 38 10.62 -9.91 3.30
C LEU A 38 11.64 -10.19 2.19
N GLY A 39 11.69 -9.31 1.21
CA GLY A 39 12.66 -9.39 0.12
C GLY A 39 13.28 -8.02 -0.18
N VAL A 40 14.55 -8.02 -0.59
CA VAL A 40 15.28 -6.79 -0.93
C VAL A 40 15.81 -6.93 -2.34
N ILE A 41 15.54 -5.95 -3.18
CA ILE A 41 16.11 -5.86 -4.51
C ILE A 41 16.96 -4.60 -4.66
N LYS A 42 17.98 -4.67 -5.49
CA LYS A 42 18.73 -3.51 -5.95
C LYS A 42 18.10 -2.98 -7.22
N VAL A 43 17.91 -1.67 -7.30
CA VAL A 43 17.36 -1.01 -8.49
C VAL A 43 18.49 -0.81 -9.48
N PRO A 44 18.48 -1.49 -10.65
CA PRO A 44 19.47 -1.25 -11.68
C PRO A 44 19.39 0.20 -12.18
N ASP A 45 20.53 0.87 -12.31
CA ASP A 45 20.60 2.23 -12.85
C ASP A 45 21.83 2.39 -13.74
N ALA A 46 21.60 2.51 -15.04
CA ALA A 46 22.63 2.66 -16.04
C ALA A 46 23.53 3.89 -15.82
N ARG A 47 23.03 4.93 -15.13
CA ARG A 47 23.82 6.11 -14.77
C ARG A 47 24.83 5.77 -13.69
N VAL A 48 24.43 4.97 -12.70
CA VAL A 48 25.31 4.46 -11.63
C VAL A 48 26.38 3.55 -12.24
N ASP A 49 26.01 2.67 -13.17
CA ASP A 49 26.93 1.78 -13.88
C ASP A 49 27.99 2.58 -14.65
N LYS A 50 27.54 3.58 -15.43
CA LYS A 50 28.45 4.45 -16.21
C LYS A 50 29.40 5.23 -15.31
N LEU A 51 28.92 5.83 -14.23
CA LEU A 51 29.75 6.54 -13.27
C LEU A 51 30.76 5.60 -12.60
N SER A 52 30.34 4.40 -12.24
CA SER A 52 31.22 3.37 -11.66
C SER A 52 32.33 2.95 -12.61
N GLN A 53 32.04 2.82 -13.91
CA GLN A 53 33.05 2.53 -14.93
C GLN A 53 34.08 3.65 -15.08
N VAL A 54 33.62 4.91 -15.05
CA VAL A 54 34.49 6.09 -15.21
C VAL A 54 35.37 6.31 -13.97
N PHE A 55 34.78 6.31 -12.79
CA PHE A 55 35.47 6.68 -11.56
C PHE A 55 36.11 5.51 -10.81
N LYS A 56 35.80 4.26 -11.20
CA LYS A 56 36.31 3.01 -10.61
C LYS A 56 36.33 3.04 -9.05
N PRO A 57 35.18 3.30 -8.39
CA PRO A 57 35.10 3.37 -6.96
C PRO A 57 35.39 2.02 -6.31
N LYS A 58 35.86 2.03 -5.05
CA LYS A 58 36.05 0.79 -4.28
C LYS A 58 34.74 0.01 -4.05
N LYS A 59 33.59 0.70 -4.09
CA LYS A 59 32.26 0.10 -3.89
C LYS A 59 31.22 0.90 -4.67
N THR A 60 30.37 0.21 -5.43
CA THR A 60 29.17 0.76 -6.07
C THR A 60 27.95 0.35 -5.25
N THR A 61 27.11 1.32 -4.90
CA THR A 61 25.90 1.07 -4.11
C THR A 61 24.68 1.55 -4.92
N TYR A 62 23.75 0.64 -5.14
CA TYR A 62 22.48 0.92 -5.79
C TYR A 62 21.40 1.26 -4.76
N ALA A 63 20.37 1.97 -5.19
CA ALA A 63 19.16 2.12 -4.39
C ALA A 63 18.54 0.74 -4.13
N GLU A 64 17.93 0.58 -2.95
CA GLU A 64 17.28 -0.68 -2.57
C GLU A 64 15.79 -0.46 -2.37
N ILE A 65 14.98 -1.41 -2.86
CA ILE A 65 13.57 -1.54 -2.52
C ILE A 65 13.40 -2.79 -1.67
N ARG A 66 12.72 -2.63 -0.54
CA ARG A 66 12.35 -3.73 0.36
C ARG A 66 10.88 -4.02 0.15
N PHE A 67 10.57 -5.21 -0.32
CA PHE A 67 9.21 -5.70 -0.46
C PHE A 67 8.81 -6.49 0.77
N THR A 68 7.58 -6.25 1.21
CA THR A 68 6.92 -7.02 2.26
C THR A 68 5.68 -7.65 1.65
N ASP A 69 5.63 -8.99 1.59
CA ASP A 69 4.44 -9.74 1.20
C ASP A 69 3.57 -9.92 2.44
N PHE A 70 2.48 -9.15 2.51
CA PHE A 70 1.55 -9.24 3.61
C PHE A 70 0.58 -10.42 3.40
N PRO A 71 0.28 -11.18 4.47
CA PRO A 71 -0.73 -12.21 4.39
C PRO A 71 -2.06 -11.65 3.91
N ALA A 72 -2.81 -12.45 3.15
CA ALA A 72 -4.16 -12.09 2.80
C ALA A 72 -5.04 -12.15 4.05
N SER A 73 -5.97 -11.25 4.13
CA SER A 73 -7.06 -11.34 5.08
C SER A 73 -7.82 -12.66 4.91
N GLN A 74 -8.08 -13.39 5.99
CA GLN A 74 -8.81 -14.67 5.93
C GLN A 74 -10.34 -14.47 5.84
N ASN A 75 -10.82 -13.31 6.24
CA ASN A 75 -12.22 -12.89 6.14
C ASN A 75 -12.27 -11.48 5.57
N ASP A 76 -13.32 -11.12 4.88
CA ASP A 76 -13.54 -9.79 4.27
C ASP A 76 -13.54 -8.62 5.28
N ASP A 77 -13.41 -8.89 6.60
CA ASP A 77 -13.40 -7.92 7.70
C ASP A 77 -12.02 -7.75 8.41
N ASP A 78 -10.94 -8.30 7.90
CA ASP A 78 -9.75 -8.65 8.70
C ASP A 78 -8.68 -7.56 8.91
N LEU A 79 -8.70 -6.44 8.21
CA LEU A 79 -7.89 -5.29 8.67
C LEU A 79 -8.40 -4.76 10.02
N LYS A 80 -9.70 -4.94 10.30
CA LYS A 80 -10.30 -4.58 11.59
C LYS A 80 -9.88 -5.51 12.74
N GLY A 81 -9.59 -6.77 12.46
CA GLY A 81 -9.25 -7.79 13.47
C GLY A 81 -7.76 -7.96 13.74
N ASN A 82 -6.87 -7.56 12.84
CA ASN A 82 -5.43 -7.81 12.94
C ASN A 82 -4.63 -6.51 13.14
N SER A 83 -4.66 -5.97 14.36
CA SER A 83 -3.94 -4.73 14.70
C SER A 83 -2.43 -4.79 14.44
N ASN A 84 -1.82 -5.98 14.49
CA ASN A 84 -0.40 -6.16 14.22
C ASN A 84 -0.09 -6.01 12.71
N LEU A 85 -0.94 -6.57 11.84
CA LEU A 85 -0.81 -6.44 10.40
C LEU A 85 -0.94 -4.97 9.96
N VAL A 86 -1.98 -4.30 10.45
CA VAL A 86 -2.20 -2.87 10.18
C VAL A 86 -1.00 -2.02 10.65
N THR A 87 -0.44 -2.33 11.83
CA THR A 87 0.75 -1.64 12.33
C THR A 87 1.95 -1.82 11.39
N GLN A 88 2.21 -3.03 10.92
CA GLN A 88 3.29 -3.28 9.95
C GLN A 88 3.03 -2.59 8.61
N MET A 89 1.79 -2.56 8.12
CA MET A 89 1.41 -1.81 6.91
C MET A 89 1.65 -0.31 7.06
N ARG A 90 1.56 0.24 8.27
CA ARG A 90 1.88 1.66 8.54
C ARG A 90 3.37 1.98 8.41
N GLU A 91 4.25 0.98 8.54
CA GLU A 91 5.71 1.15 8.48
C GLU A 91 6.28 1.16 7.04
N VAL A 92 5.50 0.79 6.02
CA VAL A 92 5.95 0.85 4.63
C VAL A 92 5.77 2.24 4.04
N ASP A 93 6.56 2.57 3.01
CA ASP A 93 6.53 3.88 2.36
C ASP A 93 5.45 3.96 1.28
N ALA A 94 5.14 2.83 0.62
CA ALA A 94 4.16 2.73 -0.46
C ALA A 94 3.47 1.37 -0.43
N MET A 95 2.30 1.27 -1.08
CA MET A 95 1.51 0.06 -1.19
C MET A 95 1.43 -0.39 -2.65
N ALA A 96 1.57 -1.68 -2.91
CA ALA A 96 1.26 -2.29 -4.19
C ALA A 96 0.04 -3.20 -4.02
N LEU A 97 -1.08 -2.80 -4.60
CA LEU A 97 -2.33 -3.55 -4.55
C LEU A 97 -2.36 -4.55 -5.70
N VAL A 98 -2.32 -5.84 -5.38
CA VAL A 98 -2.37 -6.92 -6.36
C VAL A 98 -3.80 -7.37 -6.54
N LEU A 99 -4.35 -7.12 -7.73
CA LEU A 99 -5.72 -7.44 -8.09
C LEU A 99 -5.74 -8.69 -8.98
N ARG A 100 -6.64 -9.63 -8.68
CA ARG A 100 -6.87 -10.82 -9.48
C ARG A 100 -7.68 -10.45 -10.72
N ASP A 101 -7.11 -10.65 -11.90
CA ASP A 101 -7.74 -10.41 -13.21
C ASP A 101 -7.47 -11.55 -14.21
N PHE A 102 -7.12 -12.75 -13.70
CA PHE A 102 -6.80 -13.93 -14.50
C PHE A 102 -7.92 -14.98 -14.53
N GLU A 103 -8.99 -14.80 -13.77
CA GLU A 103 -10.17 -15.65 -13.79
C GLU A 103 -11.32 -14.97 -14.55
N PRO A 104 -12.16 -15.73 -15.26
CA PRO A 104 -13.24 -15.14 -16.09
C PRO A 104 -14.28 -14.36 -15.30
N ASP A 105 -14.49 -14.71 -14.03
CA ASP A 105 -15.46 -14.10 -13.10
C ASP A 105 -14.80 -13.11 -12.12
N ALA A 106 -13.53 -12.76 -12.34
CA ALA A 106 -12.82 -11.80 -11.51
C ALA A 106 -13.40 -10.38 -11.69
N ASP A 107 -13.56 -9.68 -10.58
CA ASP A 107 -13.90 -8.25 -10.55
C ASP A 107 -12.77 -7.45 -9.89
N PRO A 108 -11.76 -7.04 -10.65
CA PRO A 108 -10.62 -6.28 -10.11
C PRO A 108 -11.01 -4.92 -9.55
N LEU A 109 -12.03 -4.26 -10.11
CA LEU A 109 -12.46 -2.94 -9.63
C LEU A 109 -13.15 -3.04 -8.28
N ARG A 110 -13.94 -4.08 -8.05
CA ARG A 110 -14.48 -4.38 -6.73
C ARG A 110 -13.37 -4.67 -5.72
N GLN A 111 -12.40 -5.52 -6.08
CA GLN A 111 -11.25 -5.81 -5.22
C GLN A 111 -10.48 -4.52 -4.85
N LEU A 112 -10.27 -3.63 -5.82
CA LEU A 112 -9.63 -2.33 -5.58
C LEU A 112 -10.44 -1.50 -4.59
N ASN A 113 -11.76 -1.43 -4.79
CA ASN A 113 -12.65 -0.68 -3.90
C ASN A 113 -12.59 -1.22 -2.47
N ASP A 114 -12.69 -2.53 -2.30
CA ASP A 114 -12.66 -3.18 -0.99
C ASP A 114 -11.35 -2.86 -0.25
N LEU A 115 -10.19 -2.99 -0.91
CA LEU A 115 -8.88 -2.69 -0.31
C LEU A 115 -8.73 -1.21 0.07
N LEU A 116 -9.18 -0.28 -0.79
CA LEU A 116 -9.12 1.15 -0.48
C LEU A 116 -10.05 1.51 0.68
N THR A 117 -11.25 0.95 0.71
CA THR A 117 -12.20 1.15 1.81
C THR A 117 -11.65 0.64 3.15
N GLU A 118 -11.00 -0.52 3.16
CA GLU A 118 -10.36 -1.05 4.37
C GLU A 118 -9.24 -0.10 4.88
N MET A 119 -8.44 0.47 3.98
CA MET A 119 -7.41 1.45 4.36
C MET A 119 -8.04 2.73 4.94
N ILE A 120 -9.14 3.22 4.36
CA ILE A 120 -9.89 4.38 4.83
C ILE A 120 -10.47 4.12 6.23
N LEU A 121 -11.13 2.98 6.43
CA LEU A 121 -11.72 2.60 7.72
C LEU A 121 -10.65 2.44 8.82
N ALA A 122 -9.50 1.85 8.48
CA ALA A 122 -8.38 1.74 9.42
C ALA A 122 -7.83 3.11 9.83
N ASP A 123 -7.82 4.09 8.92
CA ASP A 123 -7.36 5.45 9.23
C ASP A 123 -8.42 6.24 10.00
N LEU A 124 -9.70 6.11 9.64
CA LEU A 124 -10.81 6.73 10.37
C LEU A 124 -10.79 6.33 11.85
N ALA A 125 -10.60 5.04 12.14
CA ALA A 125 -10.49 4.57 13.52
C ALA A 125 -9.34 5.24 14.30
N VAL A 126 -8.20 5.50 13.65
CA VAL A 126 -7.08 6.22 14.29
C VAL A 126 -7.42 7.67 14.53
N VAL A 127 -8.03 8.35 13.56
CA VAL A 127 -8.47 9.74 13.69
C VAL A 127 -9.47 9.90 14.82
N GLU A 128 -10.50 9.06 14.87
CA GLU A 128 -11.53 9.09 15.94
C GLU A 128 -10.92 8.85 17.33
N ASN A 129 -10.04 7.86 17.46
CA ASN A 129 -9.34 7.59 18.70
C ASN A 129 -8.50 8.78 19.16
N ARG A 130 -7.80 9.46 18.24
CA ARG A 130 -7.01 10.65 18.58
C ARG A 130 -7.89 11.82 18.97
N ARG A 131 -8.97 12.09 18.24
CA ARG A 131 -9.98 13.11 18.56
C ARG A 131 -10.59 12.89 19.95
N ALA A 132 -10.93 11.64 20.29
CA ALA A 132 -11.45 11.30 21.62
C ALA A 132 -10.45 11.57 22.76
N ARG A 133 -9.13 11.41 22.49
CA ARG A 133 -8.08 11.75 23.45
C ARG A 133 -7.90 13.26 23.57
N LEU A 134 -7.91 14.01 22.46
CA LEU A 134 -7.77 15.46 22.47
C LEU A 134 -8.85 16.17 23.29
N LYS A 135 -10.08 15.65 23.30
CA LYS A 135 -11.17 16.17 24.16
C LYS A 135 -10.84 16.13 25.67
N LYS A 136 -9.89 15.29 26.07
CA LYS A 136 -9.46 15.14 27.48
C LYS A 136 -8.13 15.83 27.76
N GLU A 137 -7.39 16.22 26.73
CA GLU A 137 -6.10 16.92 26.82
C GLU A 137 -6.30 18.44 26.80
N LYS A 138 -5.22 19.21 27.06
CA LYS A 138 -5.24 20.66 26.83
C LYS A 138 -5.47 20.95 25.33
N ALA A 139 -6.31 21.94 25.07
CA ALA A 139 -6.70 22.30 23.72
C ALA A 139 -5.50 22.48 22.77
N ARG A 140 -5.55 21.77 21.65
CA ARG A 140 -4.64 21.89 20.49
C ARG A 140 -5.48 22.18 19.25
N PRO A 141 -5.96 23.42 19.08
CA PRO A 141 -6.98 23.75 18.09
C PRO A 141 -6.52 23.45 16.64
N GLN A 142 -5.22 23.57 16.35
CA GLN A 142 -4.69 23.26 15.02
C GLN A 142 -4.77 21.76 14.72
N GLU A 143 -4.36 20.90 15.66
CA GLU A 143 -4.44 19.44 15.54
C GLU A 143 -5.91 18.99 15.44
N GLU A 144 -6.81 19.61 16.22
CA GLU A 144 -8.23 19.29 16.21
C GLU A 144 -8.88 19.62 14.85
N ALA A 145 -8.64 20.81 14.31
CA ALA A 145 -9.14 21.24 13.00
C ALA A 145 -8.60 20.35 11.86
N LEU A 146 -7.32 19.95 11.94
CA LEU A 146 -6.70 19.07 10.96
C LEU A 146 -7.33 17.66 11.01
N LEU A 147 -7.52 17.09 12.19
CA LEU A 147 -8.16 15.79 12.36
C LEU A 147 -9.64 15.80 11.96
N GLU A 148 -10.34 16.94 12.14
CA GLU A 148 -11.70 17.11 11.63
C GLU A 148 -11.73 17.03 10.09
N ARG A 149 -10.82 17.73 9.40
CA ARG A 149 -10.69 17.64 7.95
C ARG A 149 -10.41 16.21 7.50
N CYS A 150 -9.48 15.52 8.19
CA CYS A 150 -9.19 14.11 7.90
C CYS A 150 -10.42 13.22 8.11
N ALA A 151 -11.15 13.39 9.21
CA ALA A 151 -12.35 12.63 9.49
C ALA A 151 -13.42 12.82 8.41
N THR A 152 -13.74 14.08 8.06
CA THR A 152 -14.72 14.40 7.03
C THR A 152 -14.39 13.77 5.68
N THR A 153 -13.10 13.78 5.28
CA THR A 153 -12.66 13.16 4.03
C THR A 153 -12.84 11.63 4.08
N LEU A 154 -12.42 11.00 5.18
CA LEU A 154 -12.53 9.55 5.34
C LEU A 154 -13.99 9.08 5.46
N GLU A 155 -14.87 9.85 6.13
CA GLU A 155 -16.31 9.59 6.22
C GLU A 155 -17.02 9.68 4.86
N ASN A 156 -16.48 10.50 3.95
CA ASN A 156 -16.93 10.58 2.55
C ASN A 156 -16.31 9.49 1.64
N GLU A 157 -15.67 8.47 2.23
CA GLU A 157 -15.00 7.38 1.51
C GLU A 157 -13.86 7.85 0.59
N GLU A 158 -13.27 9.00 0.89
CA GLU A 158 -12.15 9.56 0.13
C GLU A 158 -10.80 9.29 0.82
N SER A 159 -9.78 9.01 0.01
CA SER A 159 -8.43 8.77 0.50
C SER A 159 -7.75 10.08 0.91
N LEU A 160 -7.02 10.08 2.02
CA LEU A 160 -6.26 11.25 2.50
C LEU A 160 -5.14 11.69 1.53
N ARG A 161 -4.73 10.84 0.58
CA ARG A 161 -3.76 11.21 -0.48
C ARG A 161 -4.27 12.30 -1.40
N ASN A 162 -5.59 12.49 -1.49
CA ASN A 162 -6.23 13.50 -2.33
C ASN A 162 -6.33 14.86 -1.63
N LEU A 163 -5.97 14.95 -0.35
CA LEU A 163 -5.93 16.21 0.39
C LEU A 163 -4.56 16.87 0.27
N GLU A 164 -4.58 18.18 0.12
CA GLU A 164 -3.39 19.01 0.26
C GLU A 164 -3.14 19.34 1.73
N PHE A 165 -1.92 19.18 2.18
CA PHE A 165 -1.47 19.46 3.53
C PHE A 165 -0.37 20.53 3.52
N SER A 166 -0.43 21.46 4.45
CA SER A 166 0.66 22.41 4.69
C SER A 166 1.85 21.73 5.36
N ALA A 167 3.01 22.37 5.38
CA ALA A 167 4.19 21.82 6.08
C ALA A 167 3.93 21.58 7.57
N ASP A 168 3.11 22.41 8.21
CA ASP A 168 2.73 22.24 9.60
C ASP A 168 1.78 21.05 9.78
N ASP A 169 0.82 20.86 8.88
CA ASP A 169 -0.05 19.69 8.85
C ASP A 169 0.78 18.40 8.71
N GLU A 170 1.77 18.40 7.80
CA GLU A 170 2.69 17.30 7.59
C GLU A 170 3.43 16.90 8.88
N ASN A 171 3.92 17.88 9.61
CA ASN A 171 4.60 17.64 10.89
C ASN A 171 3.65 17.04 11.93
N LEU A 172 2.41 17.54 12.01
CA LEU A 172 1.40 17.02 12.93
C LEU A 172 0.97 15.59 12.57
N LEU A 173 0.90 15.26 11.28
CA LEU A 173 0.46 13.94 10.81
C LEU A 173 1.59 12.89 10.73
N SER A 174 2.85 13.29 10.88
CA SER A 174 4.02 12.42 10.66
C SER A 174 4.02 11.13 11.48
N GLY A 175 3.43 11.15 12.69
CA GLY A 175 3.36 10.00 13.58
C GLY A 175 2.19 9.04 13.35
N PHE A 176 1.22 9.40 12.50
CA PHE A 176 -0.01 8.60 12.33
C PHE A 176 0.17 7.41 11.38
N GLY A 177 1.06 7.55 10.37
CA GLY A 177 1.31 6.50 9.39
C GLY A 177 0.06 6.11 8.60
N PHE A 178 -0.80 7.07 8.23
CA PHE A 178 -2.06 6.83 7.52
C PHE A 178 -1.86 5.99 6.26
N LEU A 179 -2.65 4.93 6.14
CA LEU A 179 -2.60 4.00 5.01
C LEU A 179 -3.16 4.64 3.73
N SER A 180 -4.31 5.31 3.84
CA SER A 180 -4.98 5.97 2.73
C SER A 180 -4.21 7.17 2.16
N ARG A 181 -3.14 7.58 2.86
CA ARG A 181 -2.24 8.66 2.45
C ARG A 181 -1.01 8.17 1.67
N LYS A 182 -0.68 6.89 1.78
CA LYS A 182 0.50 6.31 1.11
C LYS A 182 0.33 6.29 -0.40
N PRO A 183 1.42 6.48 -1.17
CA PRO A 183 1.42 6.19 -2.59
C PRO A 183 0.95 4.76 -2.87
N VAL A 184 0.12 4.58 -3.88
CA VAL A 184 -0.43 3.29 -4.29
C VAL A 184 -0.03 2.98 -5.72
N LEU A 185 0.46 1.78 -5.94
CA LEU A 185 0.61 1.15 -7.25
C LEU A 185 -0.44 0.05 -7.39
N VAL A 186 -1.20 0.06 -8.46
CA VAL A 186 -2.19 -0.99 -8.75
C VAL A 186 -1.62 -1.96 -9.77
N LEU A 187 -1.58 -3.24 -9.41
CA LEU A 187 -1.09 -4.34 -10.24
C LEU A 187 -2.27 -5.26 -10.61
N PHE A 188 -2.62 -5.30 -11.89
CA PHE A 188 -3.58 -6.26 -12.43
C PHE A 188 -2.84 -7.55 -12.77
N ASN A 189 -3.08 -8.60 -12.00
CA ASN A 189 -2.53 -9.92 -12.27
C ASN A 189 -3.42 -10.59 -13.33
N GLN A 190 -2.97 -10.54 -14.57
CA GLN A 190 -3.69 -10.98 -15.76
C GLN A 190 -3.15 -12.31 -16.29
N PRO A 191 -3.91 -13.06 -17.12
CA PRO A 191 -3.41 -14.23 -17.79
C PRO A 191 -2.37 -13.86 -18.86
N ASP A 192 -1.51 -14.81 -19.23
CA ASP A 192 -0.36 -14.60 -20.10
C ASP A 192 -0.71 -14.04 -21.50
N ASP A 193 -1.88 -14.39 -22.02
CA ASP A 193 -2.38 -13.91 -23.32
C ASP A 193 -2.72 -12.42 -23.33
N LYS A 194 -2.92 -11.82 -22.16
CA LYS A 194 -3.13 -10.37 -21.98
C LYS A 194 -1.85 -9.62 -21.59
N ALA A 195 -0.75 -10.33 -21.35
CA ALA A 195 0.50 -9.71 -20.93
C ALA A 195 1.00 -8.68 -21.96
N GLY A 196 1.34 -7.50 -21.47
CA GLY A 196 1.83 -6.39 -22.32
C GLY A 196 0.74 -5.65 -23.11
N GLN A 197 -0.52 -6.03 -22.98
CA GLN A 197 -1.62 -5.26 -23.55
C GLN A 197 -1.98 -4.06 -22.63
N PRO A 198 -2.42 -2.93 -23.20
CA PRO A 198 -2.87 -1.81 -22.39
C PRO A 198 -4.13 -2.21 -21.59
N LEU A 199 -4.25 -1.66 -20.37
CA LEU A 199 -5.45 -1.83 -19.56
C LEU A 199 -6.68 -1.34 -20.33
N SER A 200 -7.84 -1.96 -20.06
CA SER A 200 -9.10 -1.52 -20.63
C SER A 200 -9.40 -0.05 -20.27
N ALA A 201 -10.13 0.65 -21.14
CA ALA A 201 -10.52 2.04 -20.90
C ALA A 201 -11.27 2.17 -19.54
N ALA A 202 -12.14 1.21 -19.22
CA ALA A 202 -12.87 1.21 -17.95
C ALA A 202 -11.94 1.18 -16.72
N TYR A 203 -10.86 0.38 -16.76
CA TYR A 203 -9.88 0.36 -15.68
C TYR A 203 -9.09 1.66 -15.60
N GLN A 204 -8.66 2.20 -16.74
CA GLN A 204 -7.93 3.47 -16.80
C GLN A 204 -8.76 4.64 -16.26
N ASP A 205 -10.04 4.73 -16.64
CA ASP A 205 -10.94 5.80 -16.21
C ASP A 205 -11.22 5.71 -14.70
N GLU A 206 -11.43 4.50 -14.17
CA GLU A 206 -11.65 4.31 -12.74
C GLU A 206 -10.39 4.66 -11.91
N LEU A 207 -9.20 4.27 -12.37
CA LEU A 207 -7.95 4.65 -11.70
C LEU A 207 -7.77 6.17 -11.69
N LYS A 208 -7.98 6.84 -12.83
CA LYS A 208 -7.92 8.31 -12.92
C LYS A 208 -8.91 8.99 -11.98
N ARG A 209 -10.15 8.48 -11.91
CA ARG A 209 -11.18 9.01 -11.02
C ARG A 209 -10.77 8.97 -9.56
N ARG A 210 -9.97 7.98 -9.17
CA ARG A 210 -9.46 7.78 -7.80
C ARG A 210 -8.11 8.45 -7.52
N GLY A 211 -7.52 9.12 -8.50
CA GLY A 211 -6.18 9.70 -8.38
C GLY A 211 -5.06 8.66 -8.31
N LEU A 212 -5.24 7.53 -9.04
CA LEU A 212 -4.31 6.39 -9.10
C LEU A 212 -3.71 6.23 -10.50
#